data_38f99cbbdcdfe48a2e30d29dc31edaa2
#
_entry.id   38f99cbbdcdfe48a2e30d29dc31edaa2
#
_cell.length_a   1.000
_cell.length_b   1.000
_cell.length_c   1.000
_cell.angle_alpha   90.00
_cell.angle_beta   90.00
_cell.angle_gamma   90.00
#
_symmetry.space_group_name_H-M   'P 1'
#
loop_
_entity.id
_entity.type
_entity.pdbx_description
1 polymer ?
#
loop_
_entity_poly.entity_id
_entity_poly.type
_entity_poly.pdbx_seq_one_letter_code
_entity_poly.pdbx_strand_id
1 'polypeptide(L)'
;MLTSVFTMKRSLLKVPVCLALTGLLLVGCGGKSKGDKNISSATGWKINAKEGGFQYNTDFKDQETGPGLVLIEGGTFTMGQVQDNVMHDWNNVPTQQHVQSFYMDETEVTNKMYMEYLDWLKRVFPPEEEQYKNIYKGALPDTLVWRSPLSANEAMVANYLRHPAFAEYPVVGVNWVQAVQFSAWRTDRVNEAILSRDGYLAKDARYQVDATSTFSTDTYLNTPSQTYGGKIQGEMGGKKASGKDGQMTYAKQTSGILLPEYRLPTEAEWEYAAKSLNGIRQYNSLQGRKKYPWNSQYTRSTERRTRGEQMANFKQGKGDYGGLAGWSDDKGDITVAVKTYPPNDFGLYDMAGNVAEWVADVYRPILDDEVSDFNYYRGNVYMKHAIGEDGKQVVVTPETIKYDTLSNGKIVARNLPGNLATVPVDSSETYLRYNFTHSDNRSYNDGDKASTRKFRNQNDLGSSGSEYTNSMYNAPKPKKPGTELNGKDYDTSNDRTSLIDDEVRVFKGGSWRDRAFWIDPAQRRYLPQYIATDYIGFRNAMSRVGSKSKTNHRTPRG
;
A
#
# COMPACT_ATOMS: atom_id res chain seq x y z
N MET A 1 33.77 90.09 24.55
CA MET A 1 34.56 90.83 23.58
C MET A 1 34.75 90.06 22.33
N LEU A 2 34.24 90.64 21.20
CA LEU A 2 34.63 90.44 19.81
C LEU A 2 34.83 89.05 19.25
N THR A 3 33.85 88.49 18.54
CA THR A 3 33.63 88.61 17.10
C THR A 3 34.78 88.15 16.20
N SER A 4 34.57 87.10 15.41
CA SER A 4 34.76 87.29 13.95
C SER A 4 34.06 86.12 13.20
N VAL A 5 33.25 86.53 12.28
CA VAL A 5 32.54 85.79 11.24
C VAL A 5 33.56 85.34 10.20
N PHE A 6 33.56 84.04 9.85
CA PHE A 6 34.19 83.61 8.61
C PHE A 6 33.14 82.85 7.74
N THR A 7 32.67 83.56 6.79
CA THR A 7 31.90 83.08 5.66
C THR A 7 32.79 82.24 4.75
N MET A 8 32.43 81.00 4.59
CA MET A 8 33.03 80.09 3.60
C MET A 8 31.98 79.64 2.60
N LYS A 9 31.97 80.32 1.44
CA LYS A 9 31.27 79.81 0.24
C LYS A 9 31.86 78.47 -0.15
N ARG A 10 31.14 77.44 -0.03
CA ARG A 10 31.47 76.14 -0.65
C ARG A 10 30.47 75.80 -1.73
N SER A 11 31.04 75.52 -2.89
CA SER A 11 30.44 75.24 -4.17
C SER A 11 29.36 74.11 -4.13
N LEU A 12 28.21 74.48 -4.61
CA LEU A 12 27.03 73.67 -4.84
C LEU A 12 27.17 72.60 -5.99
N LEU A 13 28.40 72.25 -6.41
CA LEU A 13 28.60 71.49 -7.63
C LEU A 13 28.97 69.98 -7.37
N LYS A 14 29.02 69.50 -6.12
CA LYS A 14 29.41 68.12 -5.82
C LYS A 14 28.27 67.21 -5.30
N VAL A 15 27.10 67.78 -5.04
CA VAL A 15 25.97 67.00 -4.49
C VAL A 15 25.22 66.19 -5.54
N PRO A 16 25.08 66.63 -6.82
CA PRO A 16 24.31 65.78 -7.78
C PRO A 16 25.07 64.58 -8.28
N VAL A 17 26.41 64.54 -8.22
CA VAL A 17 27.16 63.33 -8.70
C VAL A 17 27.16 62.17 -7.69
N CYS A 18 27.18 62.50 -6.41
CA CYS A 18 27.07 61.44 -5.38
C CYS A 18 25.65 60.87 -5.28
N LEU A 19 24.60 61.65 -5.53
CA LEU A 19 23.23 61.17 -5.59
C LEU A 19 22.95 60.34 -6.84
N ALA A 20 23.62 60.64 -7.96
CA ALA A 20 23.51 59.77 -9.15
C ALA A 20 24.27 58.46 -9.01
N LEU A 21 25.42 58.43 -8.31
CA LEU A 21 26.12 57.16 -8.04
C LEU A 21 25.44 56.31 -6.99
N THR A 22 24.81 56.86 -5.96
CA THR A 22 24.01 56.12 -4.99
C THR A 22 22.67 55.65 -5.58
N GLY A 23 22.09 56.36 -6.54
CA GLY A 23 20.93 55.95 -7.31
C GLY A 23 21.21 54.75 -8.21
N LEU A 24 22.41 54.65 -8.78
CA LEU A 24 22.82 53.50 -9.61
C LEU A 24 23.14 52.22 -8.79
N LEU A 25 23.51 52.37 -7.51
CA LEU A 25 23.74 51.22 -6.62
C LEU A 25 22.46 50.70 -5.93
N LEU A 26 21.36 51.47 -5.95
CA LEU A 26 20.07 51.04 -5.39
C LEU A 26 19.14 50.39 -6.42
N VAL A 27 19.45 50.40 -7.69
CA VAL A 27 18.70 49.70 -8.74
C VAL A 27 19.10 48.22 -8.84
N GLY A 28 20.18 47.80 -8.13
CA GLY A 28 20.69 46.44 -8.15
C GLY A 28 20.10 45.46 -7.10
N CYS A 29 19.31 45.92 -6.11
CA CYS A 29 18.82 45.08 -5.02
C CYS A 29 17.36 45.38 -4.66
N GLY A 30 16.41 45.08 -5.56
CA GLY A 30 15.00 45.34 -5.19
C GLY A 30 13.94 44.87 -6.15
N GLY A 31 14.29 44.09 -7.14
CA GLY A 31 13.32 43.31 -7.89
C GLY A 31 13.43 41.87 -7.44
N LYS A 32 12.52 41.36 -6.61
CA LYS A 32 12.12 39.95 -6.72
C LYS A 32 11.57 39.83 -8.13
N SER A 33 12.45 39.66 -9.11
CA SER A 33 12.09 39.11 -10.38
C SER A 33 11.38 37.78 -10.03
N LYS A 34 10.08 37.73 -10.20
CA LYS A 34 9.42 36.45 -10.38
C LYS A 34 10.15 35.83 -11.56
N GLY A 35 11.16 35.00 -11.27
CA GLY A 35 11.93 34.33 -12.29
C GLY A 35 10.92 33.72 -13.23
N ASP A 36 11.06 33.98 -14.52
CA ASP A 36 10.18 33.38 -15.50
C ASP A 36 10.25 31.89 -15.27
N LYS A 37 9.13 31.27 -14.90
CA LYS A 37 9.04 29.84 -14.62
C LYS A 37 9.54 28.99 -15.79
N ASN A 38 9.67 29.60 -16.94
CA ASN A 38 10.12 28.96 -18.17
C ASN A 38 11.62 29.15 -18.45
N ILE A 39 12.39 29.66 -17.50
CA ILE A 39 13.85 29.79 -17.62
C ILE A 39 14.50 28.89 -16.54
N SER A 40 15.45 28.07 -16.97
CA SER A 40 16.23 27.22 -16.08
C SER A 40 17.12 28.10 -15.18
N SER A 41 16.98 27.94 -13.87
CA SER A 41 17.86 28.56 -12.89
C SER A 41 19.29 28.00 -12.89
N ALA A 42 19.48 26.81 -13.45
CA ALA A 42 20.79 26.17 -13.53
C ALA A 42 21.58 26.58 -14.77
N THR A 43 20.90 26.69 -15.92
CA THR A 43 21.58 26.89 -17.22
C THR A 43 21.21 28.20 -17.89
N GLY A 44 20.18 28.93 -17.44
CA GLY A 44 19.62 30.10 -18.09
C GLY A 44 18.86 29.79 -19.39
N TRP A 45 18.76 28.54 -19.79
CA TRP A 45 18.07 28.16 -21.02
C TRP A 45 16.56 28.12 -20.82
N LYS A 46 15.83 28.36 -21.91
CA LYS A 46 14.36 28.31 -21.90
C LYS A 46 13.85 26.91 -21.72
N ILE A 47 12.99 26.72 -20.72
CA ILE A 47 12.24 25.48 -20.48
C ILE A 47 10.93 25.55 -21.27
N ASN A 48 10.42 24.43 -21.78
CA ASN A 48 9.18 24.34 -22.55
C ASN A 48 9.19 25.19 -23.84
N ALA A 49 10.33 25.32 -24.50
CA ALA A 49 10.43 26.00 -25.78
C ALA A 49 9.66 25.22 -26.86
N LYS A 50 9.04 25.96 -27.79
CA LYS A 50 8.28 25.33 -28.90
C LYS A 50 9.19 24.57 -29.88
N GLU A 51 10.45 24.99 -29.94
CA GLU A 51 11.48 24.42 -30.80
C GLU A 51 12.08 23.12 -30.24
N GLY A 52 11.63 22.68 -29.08
CA GLY A 52 12.12 21.48 -28.40
C GLY A 52 12.95 21.79 -27.15
N GLY A 53 13.81 20.86 -26.74
CA GLY A 53 14.59 20.97 -25.52
C GLY A 53 13.90 20.38 -24.29
N PHE A 54 14.26 20.85 -23.10
CA PHE A 54 13.72 20.33 -21.85
C PHE A 54 12.25 20.73 -21.66
N GLN A 55 11.37 19.73 -21.63
CA GLN A 55 9.94 19.89 -21.40
C GLN A 55 9.59 19.41 -19.99
N TYR A 56 8.99 20.27 -19.18
CA TYR A 56 8.65 19.98 -17.80
C TYR A 56 7.37 20.71 -17.38
N ASN A 57 6.51 20.08 -16.61
CA ASN A 57 5.32 20.73 -16.08
C ASN A 57 5.69 21.69 -14.94
N THR A 58 5.73 22.98 -15.22
CA THR A 58 6.02 24.05 -14.25
C THR A 58 4.79 24.54 -13.50
N ASP A 59 3.60 24.13 -13.91
CA ASP A 59 2.31 24.55 -13.35
C ASP A 59 1.64 23.47 -12.50
N PHE A 60 2.37 22.39 -12.17
CA PHE A 60 1.86 21.34 -11.28
C PHE A 60 1.50 21.95 -9.92
N LYS A 61 0.26 21.78 -9.50
CA LYS A 61 -0.27 22.33 -8.25
C LYS A 61 -0.31 21.30 -7.15
N ASP A 62 -0.94 20.17 -7.42
CA ASP A 62 -1.10 19.09 -6.46
C ASP A 62 -1.49 17.79 -7.18
N GLN A 63 -1.28 16.66 -6.51
CA GLN A 63 -1.73 15.35 -6.99
C GLN A 63 -3.26 15.27 -6.92
N GLU A 64 -3.88 14.78 -7.98
CA GLU A 64 -5.31 14.49 -7.99
C GLU A 64 -5.61 13.33 -7.04
N THR A 65 -6.72 13.44 -6.30
CA THR A 65 -7.18 12.35 -5.44
C THR A 65 -7.75 11.23 -6.32
N GLY A 66 -7.25 10.02 -6.15
CA GLY A 66 -7.78 8.86 -6.86
C GLY A 66 -9.20 8.50 -6.40
N PRO A 67 -9.99 7.82 -7.26
CA PRO A 67 -11.34 7.38 -6.91
C PRO A 67 -11.36 6.57 -5.61
N GLY A 68 -12.31 6.85 -4.74
CA GLY A 68 -12.53 6.14 -3.46
C GLY A 68 -11.53 6.46 -2.35
N LEU A 69 -10.55 7.34 -2.60
CA LEU A 69 -9.50 7.64 -1.65
C LEU A 69 -9.77 8.90 -0.84
N VAL A 70 -9.26 8.92 0.39
CA VAL A 70 -9.22 10.07 1.30
C VAL A 70 -7.77 10.42 1.58
N LEU A 71 -7.45 11.72 1.61
CA LEU A 71 -6.11 12.19 1.96
C LEU A 71 -5.88 12.08 3.47
N ILE A 72 -4.82 11.38 3.85
CA ILE A 72 -4.34 11.28 5.22
C ILE A 72 -3.09 12.14 5.35
N GLU A 73 -3.17 13.19 6.14
CA GLU A 73 -2.01 14.04 6.43
C GLU A 73 -1.04 13.29 7.33
N GLY A 74 0.21 13.15 6.90
CA GLY A 74 1.25 12.43 7.61
C GLY A 74 1.67 13.11 8.92
N GLY A 75 2.35 12.36 9.75
CA GLY A 75 2.84 12.83 11.04
C GLY A 75 3.62 11.76 11.78
N THR A 76 4.06 12.10 12.99
CA THR A 76 4.73 11.17 13.89
C THR A 76 3.74 10.67 14.94
N PHE A 77 3.72 9.37 15.19
CA PHE A 77 2.85 8.76 16.20
C PHE A 77 3.57 7.60 16.89
N THR A 78 3.05 7.19 18.04
CA THR A 78 3.48 5.97 18.68
C THR A 78 2.62 4.82 18.21
N MET A 79 3.20 3.95 17.40
CA MET A 79 2.64 2.69 16.95
C MET A 79 2.71 1.66 18.07
N GLY A 80 1.79 0.72 18.11
CA GLY A 80 1.82 -0.40 19.01
C GLY A 80 0.92 -0.26 20.22
N GLN A 81 1.09 -1.17 21.16
CA GLN A 81 0.18 -1.46 22.27
C GLN A 81 -0.09 -0.24 23.16
N VAL A 82 -1.36 0.00 23.44
CA VAL A 82 -1.82 1.12 24.27
C VAL A 82 -1.89 0.73 25.74
N GLN A 83 -2.23 -0.51 26.02
CA GLN A 83 -2.37 -1.09 27.37
C GLN A 83 -1.50 -2.34 27.48
N ASP A 84 -1.08 -2.67 28.70
CA ASP A 84 -0.33 -3.88 28.95
C ASP A 84 -1.10 -5.11 28.51
N ASN A 85 -0.41 -6.04 27.85
CA ASN A 85 -0.96 -7.29 27.40
C ASN A 85 -0.73 -8.38 28.44
N VAL A 86 -1.83 -8.97 28.91
CA VAL A 86 -1.80 -10.09 29.87
C VAL A 86 -1.04 -11.30 29.31
N MET A 87 -1.03 -11.48 28.00
CA MET A 87 -0.35 -12.60 27.32
C MET A 87 1.16 -12.42 27.24
N HIS A 88 1.67 -11.19 27.42
CA HIS A 88 3.10 -10.86 27.34
C HIS A 88 3.80 -11.39 26.08
N ASP A 89 3.14 -11.31 24.94
CA ASP A 89 3.68 -11.86 23.67
C ASP A 89 4.75 -10.97 23.02
N TRP A 90 4.92 -9.74 23.48
CA TRP A 90 5.95 -8.78 23.06
C TRP A 90 6.01 -8.48 21.55
N ASN A 91 4.99 -8.86 20.80
CA ASN A 91 4.94 -8.68 19.35
C ASN A 91 4.47 -7.28 18.94
N ASN A 92 4.20 -6.41 19.88
CA ASN A 92 3.52 -5.15 19.68
C ASN A 92 4.05 -4.05 20.63
N VAL A 93 5.36 -4.00 20.77
CA VAL A 93 6.04 -3.01 21.62
C VAL A 93 5.80 -1.60 21.07
N PRO A 94 5.51 -0.60 21.93
CA PRO A 94 5.33 0.78 21.48
C PRO A 94 6.60 1.34 20.82
N THR A 95 6.48 1.74 19.56
CA THR A 95 7.56 2.33 18.76
C THR A 95 7.13 3.67 18.18
N GLN A 96 8.06 4.62 18.05
CA GLN A 96 7.76 5.91 17.43
C GLN A 96 7.98 5.82 15.93
N GLN A 97 6.92 6.05 15.15
CA GLN A 97 6.95 5.98 13.70
C GLN A 97 6.62 7.32 13.06
N HIS A 98 7.24 7.60 11.93
CA HIS A 98 6.92 8.74 11.07
C HIS A 98 6.25 8.24 9.79
N VAL A 99 5.03 8.69 9.56
CA VAL A 99 4.24 8.37 8.37
C VAL A 99 4.18 9.59 7.47
N GLN A 100 4.53 9.44 6.21
CA GLN A 100 4.35 10.48 5.21
C GLN A 100 2.86 10.63 4.86
N SER A 101 2.48 11.79 4.30
CA SER A 101 1.12 11.96 3.80
C SER A 101 0.84 10.97 2.65
N PHE A 102 -0.33 10.36 2.67
CA PHE A 102 -0.75 9.35 1.70
C PHE A 102 -2.26 9.39 1.51
N TYR A 103 -2.77 8.61 0.60
CA TYR A 103 -4.20 8.42 0.40
C TYR A 103 -4.57 7.00 0.81
N MET A 104 -5.78 6.82 1.36
CA MET A 104 -6.31 5.51 1.75
C MET A 104 -7.77 5.40 1.32
N ASP A 105 -8.22 4.19 1.00
CA ASP A 105 -9.62 3.92 0.71
C ASP A 105 -10.51 4.32 1.89
N GLU A 106 -11.60 5.02 1.59
CA GLU A 106 -12.58 5.44 2.58
C GLU A 106 -13.20 4.25 3.33
N THR A 107 -13.38 3.14 2.62
CA THR A 107 -13.96 1.88 3.12
C THR A 107 -13.08 0.71 2.78
N GLU A 108 -13.41 -0.45 3.32
CA GLU A 108 -12.94 -1.75 2.82
C GLU A 108 -13.33 -1.93 1.35
N VAL A 109 -12.55 -2.71 0.59
CA VAL A 109 -12.94 -3.09 -0.78
C VAL A 109 -14.19 -3.95 -0.74
N THR A 110 -15.23 -3.53 -1.47
CA THR A 110 -16.53 -4.22 -1.46
C THR A 110 -16.60 -5.36 -2.48
N ASN A 111 -17.56 -6.26 -2.30
CA ASN A 111 -17.85 -7.32 -3.26
C ASN A 111 -18.08 -6.76 -4.67
N LYS A 112 -18.80 -5.64 -4.79
CA LYS A 112 -19.06 -4.97 -6.07
C LYS A 112 -17.76 -4.52 -6.76
N MET A 113 -16.84 -3.90 -6.01
CA MET A 113 -15.54 -3.47 -6.55
C MET A 113 -14.72 -4.68 -7.03
N TYR A 114 -14.72 -5.75 -6.23
CA TYR A 114 -13.98 -6.95 -6.59
C TYR A 114 -14.63 -7.71 -7.77
N MET A 115 -15.95 -7.70 -7.88
CA MET A 115 -16.68 -8.25 -9.01
C MET A 115 -16.39 -7.49 -10.31
N GLU A 116 -16.16 -6.18 -10.27
CA GLU A 116 -15.72 -5.38 -11.43
C GLU A 116 -14.36 -5.88 -11.95
N TYR A 117 -13.43 -6.18 -11.05
CA TYR A 117 -12.16 -6.79 -11.39
C TYR A 117 -12.32 -8.16 -12.06
N LEU A 118 -13.15 -9.03 -11.47
CA LEU A 118 -13.41 -10.36 -12.03
C LEU A 118 -14.10 -10.31 -13.40
N ASP A 119 -15.04 -9.38 -13.60
CA ASP A 119 -15.71 -9.17 -14.89
C ASP A 119 -14.71 -8.71 -15.94
N TRP A 120 -13.84 -7.76 -15.60
CA TRP A 120 -12.78 -7.32 -16.49
C TRP A 120 -11.85 -8.47 -16.87
N LEU A 121 -11.39 -9.28 -15.90
CA LEU A 121 -10.55 -10.44 -16.18
C LEU A 121 -11.23 -11.43 -17.11
N LYS A 122 -12.51 -11.74 -16.87
CA LYS A 122 -13.28 -12.67 -17.69
C LYS A 122 -13.45 -12.18 -19.13
N ARG A 123 -13.65 -10.88 -19.31
CA ARG A 123 -13.82 -10.27 -20.62
C ARG A 123 -12.53 -10.22 -21.43
N VAL A 124 -11.42 -9.88 -20.78
CA VAL A 124 -10.12 -9.69 -21.44
C VAL A 124 -9.38 -11.02 -21.62
N PHE A 125 -9.51 -11.92 -20.65
CA PHE A 125 -8.88 -13.24 -20.62
C PHE A 125 -9.96 -14.31 -20.46
N PRO A 126 -10.64 -14.71 -21.56
CA PRO A 126 -11.73 -15.68 -21.49
C PRO A 126 -11.28 -16.99 -20.85
N PRO A 127 -11.92 -17.45 -19.76
CA PRO A 127 -11.50 -18.65 -19.04
C PRO A 127 -11.78 -19.95 -19.82
N GLU A 128 -12.49 -19.85 -20.92
CA GLU A 128 -12.74 -20.93 -21.87
C GLU A 128 -11.47 -21.33 -22.64
N GLU A 129 -10.53 -20.38 -22.81
CA GLU A 129 -9.23 -20.62 -23.41
C GLU A 129 -8.28 -21.20 -22.37
N GLU A 130 -7.68 -22.35 -22.67
CA GLU A 130 -6.84 -23.09 -21.72
C GLU A 130 -5.65 -22.25 -21.18
N GLN A 131 -5.09 -21.37 -22.02
CA GLN A 131 -3.99 -20.49 -21.65
C GLN A 131 -4.37 -19.43 -20.60
N TYR A 132 -5.66 -19.01 -20.51
CA TYR A 132 -6.11 -17.96 -19.57
C TYR A 132 -6.91 -18.50 -18.39
N LYS A 133 -7.28 -19.77 -18.42
CA LYS A 133 -8.10 -20.41 -17.41
C LYS A 133 -7.63 -20.16 -15.97
N ASN A 134 -6.32 -20.17 -15.75
CA ASN A 134 -5.75 -19.98 -14.43
C ASN A 134 -5.70 -18.50 -14.00
N ILE A 135 -5.79 -17.53 -14.91
CA ILE A 135 -5.86 -16.10 -14.56
C ILE A 135 -7.14 -15.85 -13.76
N TYR A 136 -8.28 -16.21 -14.33
CA TYR A 136 -9.58 -16.00 -13.68
C TYR A 136 -9.73 -16.86 -12.41
N LYS A 137 -9.36 -18.16 -12.47
CA LYS A 137 -9.41 -19.05 -11.30
C LYS A 137 -8.51 -18.58 -10.15
N GLY A 138 -7.32 -18.07 -10.49
CA GLY A 138 -6.38 -17.51 -9.52
C GLY A 138 -6.93 -16.27 -8.80
N ALA A 139 -7.68 -15.43 -9.51
CA ALA A 139 -8.28 -14.22 -8.96
C ALA A 139 -9.56 -14.47 -8.15
N LEU A 140 -10.25 -15.60 -8.35
CA LEU A 140 -11.49 -15.90 -7.64
C LEU A 140 -11.26 -16.03 -6.13
N PRO A 141 -12.04 -15.29 -5.29
CA PRO A 141 -12.07 -15.53 -3.85
C PRO A 141 -12.47 -16.95 -3.52
N ASP A 142 -11.94 -17.48 -2.44
CA ASP A 142 -12.37 -18.77 -1.90
C ASP A 142 -13.70 -18.61 -1.17
N THR A 143 -14.78 -19.01 -1.82
CA THR A 143 -16.12 -18.93 -1.21
C THR A 143 -16.37 -20.07 -0.21
N LEU A 144 -15.56 -21.12 -0.22
CA LEU A 144 -15.70 -22.25 0.72
C LEU A 144 -15.32 -21.87 2.15
N VAL A 145 -14.68 -20.72 2.35
CA VAL A 145 -14.37 -20.16 3.69
C VAL A 145 -15.62 -20.00 4.56
N TRP A 146 -16.80 -19.85 3.94
CA TRP A 146 -18.09 -19.75 4.63
C TRP A 146 -18.61 -21.10 5.13
N ARG A 147 -18.09 -22.21 4.61
CA ARG A 147 -18.58 -23.53 4.99
C ARG A 147 -18.11 -23.91 6.39
N SER A 148 -19.05 -24.17 7.26
CA SER A 148 -18.78 -24.67 8.61
C SER A 148 -19.61 -25.91 8.89
N PRO A 149 -19.03 -26.97 9.50
CA PRO A 149 -19.73 -28.25 9.75
C PRO A 149 -20.99 -28.12 10.63
N LEU A 150 -21.03 -27.05 11.47
CA LEU A 150 -22.11 -26.83 12.43
C LEU A 150 -22.96 -25.61 12.13
N SER A 151 -22.79 -25.02 10.95
CA SER A 151 -23.46 -23.77 10.59
C SER A 151 -24.26 -23.93 9.30
N ALA A 152 -25.40 -23.27 9.22
CA ALA A 152 -26.25 -23.21 8.03
C ALA A 152 -25.75 -22.21 6.95
N ASN A 153 -24.44 -21.91 6.91
CA ASN A 153 -23.87 -20.88 6.05
C ASN A 153 -23.66 -21.29 4.59
N GLU A 154 -24.18 -22.45 4.15
CA GLU A 154 -24.03 -22.89 2.75
C GLU A 154 -24.61 -21.89 1.75
N ALA A 155 -25.66 -21.15 2.13
CA ALA A 155 -26.21 -20.07 1.31
C ALA A 155 -25.18 -18.96 1.05
N MET A 156 -24.25 -18.69 1.96
CA MET A 156 -23.20 -17.70 1.81
C MET A 156 -22.14 -18.14 0.80
N VAL A 157 -21.85 -19.43 0.71
CA VAL A 157 -20.91 -19.97 -0.28
C VAL A 157 -21.32 -19.58 -1.71
N ALA A 158 -22.60 -19.63 -2.00
CA ALA A 158 -23.14 -19.28 -3.33
C ALA A 158 -23.35 -17.77 -3.52
N ASN A 159 -23.85 -17.09 -2.50
CA ASN A 159 -24.47 -15.77 -2.65
C ASN A 159 -23.58 -14.61 -2.19
N TYR A 160 -22.73 -14.79 -1.18
CA TYR A 160 -22.05 -13.65 -0.54
C TYR A 160 -21.28 -12.76 -1.52
N LEU A 161 -20.51 -13.36 -2.44
CA LEU A 161 -19.75 -12.59 -3.44
C LEU A 161 -20.65 -12.05 -4.57
N ARG A 162 -21.69 -12.79 -4.97
CA ARG A 162 -22.35 -12.60 -6.25
C ARG A 162 -23.72 -11.93 -6.17
N HIS A 163 -24.41 -12.10 -5.04
CA HIS A 163 -25.77 -11.60 -4.90
C HIS A 163 -25.78 -10.08 -4.63
N PRO A 164 -26.61 -9.27 -5.33
CA PRO A 164 -26.65 -7.82 -5.18
C PRO A 164 -26.92 -7.32 -3.75
N ALA A 165 -27.59 -8.12 -2.91
CA ALA A 165 -27.81 -7.78 -1.50
C ALA A 165 -26.51 -7.59 -0.71
N PHE A 166 -25.41 -8.24 -1.15
CA PHE A 166 -24.10 -8.15 -0.52
C PHE A 166 -23.11 -7.26 -1.31
N ALA A 167 -23.62 -6.48 -2.27
CA ALA A 167 -22.76 -5.67 -3.15
C ALA A 167 -21.86 -4.69 -2.39
N GLU A 168 -22.42 -4.04 -1.36
CA GLU A 168 -21.70 -3.07 -0.52
C GLU A 168 -21.11 -3.69 0.76
N TYR A 169 -21.06 -5.02 0.86
CA TYR A 169 -20.36 -5.74 1.92
C TYR A 169 -18.88 -5.91 1.56
N PRO A 170 -17.97 -5.97 2.54
CA PRO A 170 -16.55 -6.15 2.28
C PRO A 170 -16.27 -7.50 1.61
N VAL A 171 -15.34 -7.53 0.67
CA VAL A 171 -14.91 -8.79 0.07
C VAL A 171 -14.11 -9.61 1.08
N VAL A 172 -14.43 -10.90 1.18
CA VAL A 172 -13.70 -11.89 1.99
C VAL A 172 -13.40 -13.14 1.16
N GLY A 173 -12.62 -14.06 1.71
CA GLY A 173 -12.14 -15.22 0.95
C GLY A 173 -11.01 -14.86 0.00
N VAL A 174 -10.41 -13.68 0.17
CA VAL A 174 -9.27 -13.20 -0.60
C VAL A 174 -7.98 -13.39 0.19
N ASN A 175 -6.96 -13.91 -0.47
CA ASN A 175 -5.63 -14.00 0.11
C ASN A 175 -4.83 -12.72 -0.20
N TRP A 176 -3.67 -12.56 0.44
CA TRP A 176 -2.84 -11.37 0.28
C TRP A 176 -2.38 -11.13 -1.17
N VAL A 177 -2.02 -12.21 -1.88
CA VAL A 177 -1.59 -12.12 -3.29
C VAL A 177 -2.70 -11.58 -4.18
N GLN A 178 -3.93 -12.04 -3.98
CA GLN A 178 -5.11 -11.55 -4.71
C GLN A 178 -5.40 -10.08 -4.42
N ALA A 179 -5.24 -9.65 -3.17
CA ALA A 179 -5.40 -8.25 -2.78
C ALA A 179 -4.36 -7.34 -3.49
N VAL A 180 -3.10 -7.79 -3.60
CA VAL A 180 -2.06 -7.07 -4.35
C VAL A 180 -2.37 -7.03 -5.85
N GLN A 181 -2.82 -8.14 -6.44
CA GLN A 181 -3.21 -8.18 -7.85
C GLN A 181 -4.38 -7.25 -8.17
N PHE A 182 -5.38 -7.19 -7.29
CA PHE A 182 -6.47 -6.21 -7.42
C PHE A 182 -5.96 -4.77 -7.39
N SER A 183 -5.02 -4.46 -6.48
CA SER A 183 -4.43 -3.12 -6.37
C SER A 183 -3.69 -2.71 -7.64
N ALA A 184 -2.91 -3.61 -8.22
CA ALA A 184 -2.21 -3.39 -9.49
C ALA A 184 -3.21 -3.16 -10.65
N TRP A 185 -4.23 -4.01 -10.78
CA TRP A 185 -5.30 -3.83 -11.76
C TRP A 185 -5.99 -2.47 -11.62
N ARG A 186 -6.33 -2.06 -10.39
CA ARG A 186 -6.98 -0.77 -10.12
C ARG A 186 -6.10 0.40 -10.53
N THR A 187 -4.79 0.32 -10.28
CA THR A 187 -3.81 1.32 -10.75
C THR A 187 -3.90 1.54 -12.24
N ASP A 188 -3.88 0.45 -13.00
CA ASP A 188 -3.93 0.50 -14.45
C ASP A 188 -5.26 1.07 -14.95
N ARG A 189 -6.38 0.64 -14.40
CA ARG A 189 -7.70 1.14 -14.81
C ARG A 189 -7.91 2.60 -14.51
N VAL A 190 -7.42 3.08 -13.37
CA VAL A 190 -7.52 4.51 -13.00
C VAL A 190 -6.65 5.37 -13.91
N ASN A 191 -5.41 4.98 -14.14
CA ASN A 191 -4.50 5.73 -15.02
C ASN A 191 -4.95 5.70 -16.49
N GLU A 192 -5.49 4.58 -16.97
CA GLU A 192 -6.12 4.48 -18.29
C GLU A 192 -7.29 5.46 -18.44
N ALA A 193 -8.15 5.56 -17.41
CA ALA A 193 -9.27 6.50 -17.40
C ALA A 193 -8.80 7.97 -17.43
N ILE A 194 -7.76 8.31 -16.68
CA ILE A 194 -7.16 9.65 -16.65
C ILE A 194 -6.59 10.00 -18.04
N LEU A 195 -5.82 9.10 -18.64
CA LEU A 195 -5.23 9.32 -19.95
C LEU A 195 -6.30 9.46 -21.05
N SER A 196 -7.38 8.69 -20.96
CA SER A 196 -8.52 8.79 -21.88
C SER A 196 -9.26 10.12 -21.69
N ARG A 197 -9.52 10.53 -20.44
CA ARG A 197 -10.11 11.84 -20.08
C ARG A 197 -9.28 12.99 -20.65
N ASP A 198 -7.97 12.91 -20.50
CA ASP A 198 -7.05 13.97 -20.92
C ASP A 198 -6.69 13.90 -22.41
N GLY A 199 -7.21 12.92 -23.15
CA GLY A 199 -7.10 12.81 -24.59
C GLY A 199 -5.78 12.21 -25.12
N TYR A 200 -5.02 11.52 -24.28
CA TYR A 200 -3.85 10.73 -24.68
C TYR A 200 -4.25 9.36 -25.24
N LEU A 201 -5.38 8.80 -24.77
CA LEU A 201 -5.96 7.57 -25.27
C LEU A 201 -7.30 7.84 -25.96
N ALA A 202 -7.70 6.96 -26.85
CA ALA A 202 -9.03 7.00 -27.46
C ALA A 202 -10.09 6.78 -26.38
N LYS A 203 -11.25 7.45 -26.51
CA LYS A 203 -12.32 7.35 -25.52
C LYS A 203 -12.86 5.93 -25.34
N ASP A 204 -12.85 5.15 -26.42
CA ASP A 204 -13.39 3.80 -26.46
C ASP A 204 -12.34 2.71 -26.28
N ALA A 205 -11.05 3.09 -26.12
CA ALA A 205 -9.94 2.14 -25.98
C ALA A 205 -10.22 1.06 -24.94
N ARG A 206 -10.71 1.44 -23.75
CA ARG A 206 -11.03 0.52 -22.66
C ARG A 206 -12.07 -0.57 -22.97
N TYR A 207 -12.88 -0.39 -24.01
CA TYR A 207 -13.89 -1.37 -24.43
C TYR A 207 -13.39 -2.31 -25.53
N GLN A 208 -12.28 -1.96 -26.17
CA GLN A 208 -11.68 -2.70 -27.29
C GLN A 208 -10.48 -3.55 -26.88
N VAL A 209 -10.22 -3.65 -25.56
CA VAL A 209 -9.10 -4.44 -25.03
C VAL A 209 -9.39 -5.92 -25.13
N ASP A 210 -8.35 -6.67 -25.50
CA ASP A 210 -8.28 -8.12 -25.51
C ASP A 210 -6.96 -8.58 -24.86
N ALA A 211 -6.72 -9.88 -24.78
CA ALA A 211 -5.52 -10.43 -24.14
C ALA A 211 -4.19 -9.97 -24.79
N THR A 212 -4.22 -9.52 -26.03
CA THR A 212 -3.05 -9.02 -26.77
C THR A 212 -2.90 -7.51 -26.70
N SER A 213 -3.95 -6.80 -26.28
CA SER A 213 -4.04 -5.34 -26.30
C SER A 213 -4.52 -4.76 -24.98
N THR A 214 -3.84 -5.12 -23.87
CA THR A 214 -4.13 -4.58 -22.55
C THR A 214 -3.34 -3.31 -22.27
N PHE A 215 -3.88 -2.48 -21.38
CA PHE A 215 -3.18 -1.32 -20.85
C PHE A 215 -2.50 -1.65 -19.52
N SER A 216 -1.23 -1.30 -19.39
CA SER A 216 -0.50 -1.26 -18.15
C SER A 216 0.19 0.10 -17.99
N THR A 217 0.12 0.67 -16.80
CA THR A 217 0.75 1.96 -16.47
C THR A 217 2.26 1.88 -16.63
N ASP A 218 2.88 0.79 -16.19
CA ASP A 218 4.31 0.58 -16.30
C ASP A 218 4.78 0.48 -17.75
N THR A 219 4.05 -0.27 -18.57
CA THR A 219 4.34 -0.40 -20.00
C THR A 219 4.16 0.95 -20.71
N TYR A 220 3.14 1.70 -20.36
CA TYR A 220 2.91 3.04 -20.92
C TYR A 220 4.02 4.02 -20.56
N LEU A 221 4.58 3.98 -19.35
CA LEU A 221 5.64 4.88 -18.90
C LEU A 221 7.02 4.51 -19.47
N ASN A 222 7.32 3.23 -19.57
CA ASN A 222 8.66 2.73 -19.91
C ASN A 222 8.80 2.39 -21.40
N THR A 223 7.79 1.80 -22.00
CA THR A 223 7.75 1.40 -23.41
C THR A 223 6.43 1.80 -24.09
N PRO A 224 6.14 3.12 -24.16
CA PRO A 224 4.82 3.61 -24.57
C PRO A 224 4.36 3.11 -25.95
N SER A 225 5.30 2.85 -26.86
CA SER A 225 4.98 2.31 -28.19
C SER A 225 4.42 0.87 -28.18
N GLN A 226 4.64 0.13 -27.08
CA GLN A 226 4.15 -1.25 -26.92
C GLN A 226 2.82 -1.33 -26.15
N THR A 227 2.33 -0.20 -25.65
CA THR A 227 1.03 -0.14 -24.98
C THR A 227 -0.09 -0.60 -25.91
N TYR A 228 -1.03 -1.38 -25.38
CA TYR A 228 -2.07 -2.06 -26.15
C TYR A 228 -1.51 -2.99 -27.25
N GLY A 229 -0.36 -3.65 -27.00
CA GLY A 229 0.28 -4.48 -28.02
C GLY A 229 0.75 -3.68 -29.25
N GLY A 230 1.07 -2.39 -29.09
CA GLY A 230 1.45 -1.48 -30.17
C GLY A 230 0.29 -0.71 -30.83
N LYS A 231 -0.97 -1.04 -30.53
CA LYS A 231 -2.16 -0.39 -31.14
C LYS A 231 -2.33 1.07 -30.70
N ILE A 232 -1.59 1.54 -29.71
CA ILE A 232 -1.60 2.97 -29.29
C ILE A 232 -1.17 3.91 -30.42
N GLN A 233 -0.37 3.43 -31.36
CA GLN A 233 0.06 4.22 -32.53
C GLN A 233 -1.03 4.37 -33.59
N GLY A 234 -2.18 3.71 -33.42
CA GLY A 234 -3.33 3.73 -34.32
C GLY A 234 -4.64 3.99 -33.58
N GLU A 235 -5.52 3.01 -33.59
CA GLU A 235 -6.91 3.13 -33.14
C GLU A 235 -7.07 3.47 -31.66
N MET A 236 -6.11 3.03 -30.82
CA MET A 236 -6.16 3.25 -29.38
C MET A 236 -5.57 4.60 -28.93
N GLY A 237 -4.90 5.33 -29.84
CA GLY A 237 -4.31 6.64 -29.56
C GLY A 237 -5.32 7.77 -29.55
N GLY A 238 -5.19 8.68 -28.57
CA GLY A 238 -6.03 9.85 -28.46
C GLY A 238 -5.55 11.03 -29.33
N LYS A 239 -6.35 12.09 -29.40
CA LYS A 239 -6.02 13.28 -30.19
C LYS A 239 -4.75 13.99 -29.76
N LYS A 240 -4.39 13.96 -28.48
CA LYS A 240 -3.14 14.51 -27.97
C LYS A 240 -1.93 13.62 -28.26
N ALA A 241 -2.15 12.32 -28.40
CA ALA A 241 -1.09 11.41 -28.78
C ALA A 241 -0.66 11.62 -30.24
N SER A 242 -1.58 11.99 -31.12
CA SER A 242 -1.29 12.33 -32.53
C SER A 242 -0.77 13.77 -32.61
N GLY A 243 0.55 13.96 -32.56
CA GLY A 243 1.17 15.27 -32.71
C GLY A 243 0.91 15.89 -34.10
N LYS A 244 1.05 17.21 -34.21
CA LYS A 244 0.81 17.96 -35.48
C LYS A 244 1.72 17.50 -36.63
N ASP A 245 2.86 16.91 -36.31
CA ASP A 245 3.88 16.48 -37.29
C ASP A 245 3.93 14.95 -37.45
N GLY A 246 2.87 14.23 -37.06
CA GLY A 246 2.82 12.75 -37.14
C GLY A 246 3.67 12.05 -36.07
N GLN A 247 4.34 12.81 -35.20
CA GLN A 247 5.11 12.24 -34.10
C GLN A 247 4.24 12.02 -32.87
N MET A 248 4.22 10.79 -32.36
CA MET A 248 3.42 10.44 -31.18
C MET A 248 3.92 11.14 -29.94
N THR A 249 3.00 11.75 -29.19
CA THR A 249 3.27 12.41 -27.91
C THR A 249 2.62 11.61 -26.79
N TYR A 250 3.42 11.20 -25.82
CA TYR A 250 2.95 10.42 -24.67
C TYR A 250 3.00 11.28 -23.40
N ALA A 251 2.07 11.03 -22.47
CA ALA A 251 2.18 11.62 -21.14
C ALA A 251 3.36 10.98 -20.42
N LYS A 252 4.32 11.81 -20.02
CA LYS A 252 5.49 11.36 -19.26
C LYS A 252 5.22 11.49 -17.76
N GLN A 253 5.99 10.80 -16.94
CA GLN A 253 5.93 10.98 -15.49
C GLN A 253 6.15 12.45 -15.07
N THR A 254 6.99 13.19 -15.80
CA THR A 254 7.24 14.63 -15.59
C THR A 254 6.03 15.52 -15.84
N SER A 255 4.96 15.00 -16.47
CA SER A 255 3.71 15.75 -16.65
C SER A 255 2.88 15.83 -15.37
N GLY A 256 3.08 14.89 -14.43
CA GLY A 256 2.32 14.80 -13.19
C GLY A 256 0.84 14.44 -13.37
N ILE A 257 0.45 13.88 -14.53
CA ILE A 257 -0.93 13.50 -14.84
C ILE A 257 -1.27 12.14 -14.24
N LEU A 258 -0.32 11.19 -14.33
CA LEU A 258 -0.52 9.84 -13.83
C LEU A 258 -0.43 9.79 -12.31
N LEU A 259 -1.32 9.01 -11.71
CA LEU A 259 -1.31 8.73 -10.29
C LEU A 259 -0.30 7.62 -9.94
N PRO A 260 0.29 7.67 -8.74
CA PRO A 260 1.04 6.57 -8.18
C PRO A 260 0.19 5.29 -8.08
N GLU A 261 0.86 4.18 -7.85
CA GLU A 261 0.20 2.89 -7.70
C GLU A 261 -0.74 2.84 -6.48
N TYR A 262 -1.88 2.20 -6.67
CA TYR A 262 -2.67 1.67 -5.57
C TYR A 262 -1.96 0.44 -5.04
N ARG A 263 -1.84 0.34 -3.74
CA ARG A 263 -1.16 -0.74 -3.05
C ARG A 263 -1.85 -1.04 -1.72
N LEU A 264 -1.50 -2.11 -1.08
CA LEU A 264 -1.88 -2.29 0.32
C LEU A 264 -1.17 -1.23 1.18
N PRO A 265 -1.83 -0.73 2.24
CA PRO A 265 -1.16 0.15 3.21
C PRO A 265 -0.06 -0.62 3.94
N THR A 266 0.98 0.07 4.36
CA THR A 266 1.91 -0.50 5.34
C THR A 266 1.24 -0.61 6.71
N GLU A 267 1.76 -1.46 7.57
CA GLU A 267 1.24 -1.62 8.93
C GLU A 267 1.20 -0.29 9.69
N ALA A 268 2.27 0.50 9.56
CA ALA A 268 2.36 1.82 10.19
C ALA A 268 1.34 2.82 9.60
N GLU A 269 1.17 2.85 8.28
CA GLU A 269 0.15 3.69 7.63
C GLU A 269 -1.26 3.32 8.08
N TRP A 270 -1.54 2.01 8.12
CA TRP A 270 -2.85 1.51 8.52
C TRP A 270 -3.19 1.88 9.96
N GLU A 271 -2.26 1.65 10.90
CA GLU A 271 -2.48 1.97 12.31
C GLU A 271 -2.56 3.49 12.57
N TYR A 272 -1.73 4.28 11.88
CA TYR A 272 -1.80 5.73 11.91
C TYR A 272 -3.17 6.25 11.45
N ALA A 273 -3.63 5.73 10.31
CA ALA A 273 -4.94 6.09 9.76
C ALA A 273 -6.09 5.67 10.68
N ALA A 274 -6.02 4.47 11.27
CA ALA A 274 -7.03 3.98 12.20
C ALA A 274 -7.12 4.81 13.47
N LYS A 275 -5.97 5.13 14.08
CA LYS A 275 -5.92 5.96 15.29
C LYS A 275 -6.37 7.39 15.05
N SER A 276 -6.19 7.93 13.84
CA SER A 276 -6.67 9.27 13.43
C SER A 276 -6.47 10.33 14.51
N LEU A 277 -5.20 10.60 14.87
CA LEU A 277 -4.84 11.51 15.97
C LEU A 277 -4.93 13.00 15.57
N ASN A 278 -5.70 13.35 14.58
CA ASN A 278 -5.82 14.70 14.07
C ASN A 278 -6.53 15.61 15.10
N GLY A 279 -5.80 16.59 15.61
CA GLY A 279 -6.33 17.57 16.55
C GLY A 279 -6.65 17.08 17.97
N ILE A 280 -6.44 15.81 18.29
CA ILE A 280 -6.75 15.24 19.60
C ILE A 280 -5.59 15.42 20.55
N ARG A 281 -5.66 16.46 21.39
CA ARG A 281 -4.72 16.68 22.49
C ARG A 281 -5.12 15.93 23.76
N GLN A 282 -6.38 15.55 23.91
CA GLN A 282 -6.93 14.94 25.12
C GLN A 282 -6.35 13.56 25.37
N TYR A 283 -6.29 12.72 24.33
CA TYR A 283 -5.50 11.50 24.39
C TYR A 283 -4.02 11.82 24.43
N ASN A 284 -3.05 11.31 24.44
CA ASN A 284 -1.62 11.62 24.51
C ASN A 284 -1.18 12.53 25.69
N SER A 285 -1.96 13.54 26.06
CA SER A 285 -1.59 14.49 27.13
C SER A 285 -2.27 14.20 28.47
N LEU A 286 -3.54 13.84 28.46
CA LEU A 286 -4.36 13.71 29.68
C LEU A 286 -4.91 12.30 29.92
N GLN A 287 -5.27 11.58 28.85
CA GLN A 287 -5.92 10.26 28.93
C GLN A 287 -5.06 9.11 28.36
N GLY A 288 -3.81 9.39 28.05
CA GLY A 288 -2.92 8.42 27.42
C GLY A 288 -3.22 8.21 25.95
N ARG A 289 -2.75 7.08 25.36
CA ARG A 289 -2.90 6.79 23.94
C ARG A 289 -4.32 6.35 23.60
N LYS A 290 -4.81 6.80 22.44
CA LYS A 290 -6.12 6.43 21.89
C LYS A 290 -6.17 4.94 21.56
N LYS A 291 -7.16 4.22 22.08
CA LYS A 291 -7.29 2.77 21.94
C LYS A 291 -8.07 2.37 20.69
N TYR A 292 -9.14 3.07 20.35
CA TYR A 292 -10.03 2.75 19.23
C TYR A 292 -10.03 3.87 18.18
N PRO A 293 -10.52 3.62 16.96
CA PRO A 293 -10.65 4.66 15.93
C PRO A 293 -11.53 5.84 16.34
N TRP A 294 -12.48 5.63 17.22
CA TRP A 294 -13.37 6.66 17.75
C TRP A 294 -12.88 7.25 19.07
N ASN A 295 -13.50 8.32 19.49
CA ASN A 295 -13.06 9.14 20.62
C ASN A 295 -13.54 8.62 21.99
N SER A 296 -13.33 7.32 22.27
CA SER A 296 -13.67 6.65 23.53
C SER A 296 -12.73 5.48 23.79
N GLN A 297 -12.60 5.09 25.06
CA GLN A 297 -11.92 3.84 25.46
C GLN A 297 -12.87 2.63 25.49
N TYR A 298 -14.14 2.85 25.21
CA TYR A 298 -15.19 1.84 25.22
C TYR A 298 -15.65 1.52 23.79
N THR A 299 -16.16 0.31 23.59
CA THR A 299 -16.72 -0.12 22.31
C THR A 299 -18.09 0.49 22.03
N ARG A 300 -18.74 1.11 23.04
CA ARG A 300 -20.04 1.74 22.94
C ARG A 300 -19.93 3.25 22.83
N SER A 301 -20.83 3.84 22.06
CA SER A 301 -20.93 5.30 21.92
C SER A 301 -21.26 5.97 23.25
N THR A 302 -20.55 7.05 23.53
CA THR A 302 -20.78 7.94 24.68
C THR A 302 -21.61 9.17 24.30
N GLU A 303 -21.89 9.39 23.02
CA GLU A 303 -22.64 10.51 22.53
C GLU A 303 -24.10 10.43 22.97
N ARG A 304 -24.68 11.59 23.34
CA ARG A 304 -26.04 11.63 23.89
C ARG A 304 -27.12 10.97 23.00
N ARG A 305 -26.96 11.09 21.67
CA ARG A 305 -27.94 10.60 20.70
C ARG A 305 -27.85 9.10 20.45
N THR A 306 -26.66 8.55 20.51
CA THR A 306 -26.33 7.15 20.16
C THR A 306 -25.76 6.39 21.36
N ARG A 307 -25.99 6.91 22.58
CA ARG A 307 -25.41 6.34 23.80
C ARG A 307 -25.78 4.87 23.97
N GLY A 308 -24.75 4.05 24.11
CA GLY A 308 -24.90 2.61 24.33
C GLY A 308 -24.90 1.78 23.04
N GLU A 309 -25.03 2.41 21.85
CA GLU A 309 -24.87 1.70 20.58
C GLU A 309 -23.41 1.26 20.40
N GLN A 310 -23.20 0.06 19.84
CA GLN A 310 -21.86 -0.41 19.48
C GLN A 310 -21.30 0.42 18.32
N MET A 311 -19.99 0.64 18.37
CA MET A 311 -19.27 1.47 17.40
C MET A 311 -18.60 0.67 16.28
N ALA A 312 -18.67 -0.65 16.34
CA ALA A 312 -18.07 -1.57 15.37
C ALA A 312 -18.79 -2.92 15.41
N ASN A 313 -18.64 -3.70 14.34
CA ASN A 313 -19.11 -5.07 14.23
C ASN A 313 -18.01 -6.04 14.76
N PHE A 314 -18.25 -6.68 15.89
CA PHE A 314 -17.32 -7.60 16.53
C PHE A 314 -18.02 -8.56 17.49
N LYS A 315 -17.42 -9.68 17.79
CA LYS A 315 -18.00 -10.67 18.71
C LYS A 315 -17.99 -10.21 20.16
N GLN A 316 -19.16 -10.00 20.73
CA GLN A 316 -19.31 -9.47 22.10
C GLN A 316 -19.26 -10.55 23.17
N GLY A 317 -19.74 -11.77 22.90
CA GLY A 317 -19.81 -12.83 23.90
C GLY A 317 -19.99 -14.22 23.32
N LYS A 318 -20.37 -15.18 24.18
CA LYS A 318 -20.63 -16.57 23.74
C LYS A 318 -21.92 -16.71 22.91
N GLY A 319 -22.87 -15.80 23.06
CA GLY A 319 -24.17 -15.81 22.40
C GLY A 319 -24.32 -14.83 21.25
N ASP A 320 -23.23 -14.30 20.76
CA ASP A 320 -23.20 -13.17 19.85
C ASP A 320 -23.68 -13.45 18.43
N TYR A 321 -23.73 -14.70 18.05
CA TYR A 321 -24.16 -15.11 16.71
C TYR A 321 -25.65 -14.96 16.43
N GLY A 322 -26.40 -14.66 17.42
CA GLY A 322 -27.84 -14.50 17.26
C GLY A 322 -28.43 -13.45 18.19
N GLY A 323 -27.59 -12.79 18.98
CA GLY A 323 -28.00 -11.88 20.04
C GLY A 323 -28.97 -12.53 21.04
N LEU A 324 -29.39 -11.81 22.04
CA LEU A 324 -30.56 -12.16 22.85
C LEU A 324 -31.80 -11.94 22.00
N ALA A 325 -32.61 -12.98 21.86
CA ALA A 325 -33.82 -12.97 21.02
C ALA A 325 -33.55 -12.88 19.49
N GLY A 326 -32.38 -13.30 19.02
CA GLY A 326 -32.09 -13.43 17.60
C GLY A 326 -31.51 -12.21 16.90
N TRP A 327 -31.17 -11.15 17.64
CA TRP A 327 -30.56 -9.95 17.09
C TRP A 327 -29.19 -9.68 17.71
N SER A 328 -28.21 -9.38 16.88
CA SER A 328 -26.89 -8.95 17.34
C SER A 328 -26.98 -7.50 17.86
N ASP A 329 -26.30 -7.24 18.99
CA ASP A 329 -26.26 -5.91 19.63
C ASP A 329 -25.46 -4.89 18.80
N ASP A 330 -24.65 -5.34 17.87
CA ASP A 330 -23.82 -4.55 16.97
C ASP A 330 -24.36 -4.45 15.53
N LYS A 331 -25.59 -4.89 15.29
CA LYS A 331 -26.28 -4.83 14.00
C LYS A 331 -25.86 -5.87 12.95
N GLY A 332 -24.94 -6.78 13.27
CA GLY A 332 -24.46 -7.80 12.33
C GLY A 332 -24.26 -9.17 12.98
N ASP A 333 -24.75 -10.23 12.32
CA ASP A 333 -24.46 -11.62 12.72
C ASP A 333 -23.15 -12.12 12.09
N ILE A 334 -22.82 -11.54 10.93
CA ILE A 334 -21.60 -11.74 10.16
C ILE A 334 -21.07 -10.36 9.75
N THR A 335 -20.41 -10.23 8.63
CA THR A 335 -20.06 -8.94 8.05
C THR A 335 -21.30 -8.05 7.81
N VAL A 336 -21.13 -6.75 7.83
CA VAL A 336 -22.14 -5.76 7.50
C VAL A 336 -21.71 -4.91 6.31
N ALA A 337 -22.65 -4.20 5.68
CA ALA A 337 -22.34 -3.26 4.62
C ALA A 337 -21.39 -2.17 5.13
N VAL A 338 -20.43 -1.78 4.28
CA VAL A 338 -19.51 -0.68 4.62
C VAL A 338 -20.29 0.60 4.96
N LYS A 339 -19.70 1.46 5.78
CA LYS A 339 -20.35 2.71 6.27
C LYS A 339 -21.56 2.50 7.20
N THR A 340 -21.71 1.31 7.76
CA THR A 340 -22.75 1.07 8.78
C THR A 340 -22.48 1.82 10.07
N TYR A 341 -21.20 2.00 10.41
CA TYR A 341 -20.75 2.74 11.60
C TYR A 341 -20.20 4.11 11.24
N PRO A 342 -20.11 5.05 12.21
CA PRO A 342 -19.53 6.35 11.96
C PRO A 342 -18.05 6.27 11.57
N PRO A 343 -17.56 7.18 10.70
CA PRO A 343 -16.15 7.24 10.33
C PRO A 343 -15.29 7.76 11.50
N ASN A 344 -13.98 7.53 11.41
CA ASN A 344 -13.01 8.16 12.30
C ASN A 344 -12.75 9.63 11.91
N ASP A 345 -11.84 10.31 12.63
CA ASP A 345 -11.53 11.73 12.41
C ASP A 345 -10.86 12.04 11.05
N PHE A 346 -10.38 11.04 10.33
CA PHE A 346 -9.90 11.18 8.95
C PHE A 346 -10.99 10.89 7.90
N GLY A 347 -12.19 10.48 8.32
CA GLY A 347 -13.27 10.12 7.41
C GLY A 347 -13.21 8.67 6.92
N LEU A 348 -12.45 7.81 7.57
CA LEU A 348 -12.33 6.39 7.23
C LEU A 348 -13.34 5.57 8.02
N TYR A 349 -14.03 4.66 7.33
CA TYR A 349 -15.02 3.76 7.92
C TYR A 349 -14.40 2.39 8.22
N ASP A 350 -14.99 1.70 9.18
CA ASP A 350 -14.75 0.29 9.50
C ASP A 350 -13.27 -0.04 9.81
N MET A 351 -12.54 0.93 10.39
CA MET A 351 -11.13 0.75 10.81
C MET A 351 -10.98 -0.12 12.08
N ALA A 352 -12.08 -0.67 12.59
CA ALA A 352 -12.12 -1.61 13.69
C ALA A 352 -13.36 -2.50 13.54
N GLY A 353 -13.17 -3.82 13.58
CA GLY A 353 -14.24 -4.80 13.38
C GLY A 353 -14.64 -4.93 11.91
N ASN A 354 -15.81 -5.45 11.63
CA ASN A 354 -16.32 -5.87 10.34
C ASN A 354 -15.42 -6.94 9.70
N VAL A 355 -14.42 -6.58 8.88
CA VAL A 355 -13.38 -7.51 8.48
C VAL A 355 -12.00 -7.00 8.90
N ALA A 356 -11.11 -7.91 9.25
CA ALA A 356 -9.72 -7.61 9.41
C ALA A 356 -9.09 -7.36 8.03
N GLU A 357 -8.01 -6.59 7.95
CA GLU A 357 -7.48 -6.11 6.69
C GLU A 357 -6.03 -6.50 6.48
N TRP A 358 -5.72 -7.05 5.31
CA TRP A 358 -4.36 -7.30 4.89
C TRP A 358 -3.58 -6.00 4.76
N VAL A 359 -2.35 -6.00 5.27
CA VAL A 359 -1.36 -4.93 5.05
C VAL A 359 -0.15 -5.45 4.27
N ALA A 360 0.69 -4.56 3.81
CA ALA A 360 1.81 -4.92 2.93
C ALA A 360 2.92 -5.72 3.64
N ASP A 361 3.06 -5.55 4.96
CA ASP A 361 4.22 -5.97 5.72
C ASP A 361 4.30 -7.48 5.94
N VAL A 362 5.54 -7.98 5.90
CA VAL A 362 5.88 -9.32 6.37
C VAL A 362 5.87 -9.32 7.88
N TYR A 363 5.23 -10.32 8.49
CA TYR A 363 5.19 -10.42 9.94
C TYR A 363 6.56 -10.75 10.53
N ARG A 364 6.97 -9.95 11.50
CA ARG A 364 8.08 -10.23 12.41
C ARG A 364 7.63 -9.94 13.83
N PRO A 365 7.86 -10.88 14.79
CA PRO A 365 7.38 -10.70 16.17
C PRO A 365 8.08 -9.54 16.89
N ILE A 366 9.33 -9.29 16.58
CA ILE A 366 10.11 -8.22 17.19
C ILE A 366 10.28 -7.10 16.18
N LEU A 367 9.75 -5.94 16.49
CA LEU A 367 10.02 -4.68 15.81
C LEU A 367 11.04 -3.91 16.65
N ASP A 368 12.23 -3.70 16.09
CA ASP A 368 13.28 -2.92 16.73
C ASP A 368 13.29 -1.51 16.14
N ASP A 369 13.31 -0.50 17.01
CA ASP A 369 13.46 0.93 16.64
C ASP A 369 14.91 1.27 16.30
N GLU A 370 15.85 0.52 16.86
CA GLU A 370 17.26 0.77 16.73
C GLU A 370 17.77 0.13 15.43
N VAL A 371 17.56 0.79 14.38
CA VAL A 371 18.07 0.86 13.00
C VAL A 371 19.07 -0.22 12.50
N SER A 372 19.65 -1.05 13.34
CA SER A 372 20.71 -1.98 12.91
C SER A 372 20.22 -3.36 12.52
N ASP A 373 18.94 -3.67 12.70
CA ASP A 373 18.44 -5.01 12.44
C ASP A 373 17.79 -5.12 11.05
N PHE A 374 18.52 -5.72 10.11
CA PHE A 374 17.98 -6.10 8.80
C PHE A 374 16.78 -7.06 8.86
N ASN A 375 16.48 -7.62 10.03
CA ASN A 375 15.29 -8.44 10.24
C ASN A 375 13.99 -7.70 9.91
N TYR A 376 13.92 -6.40 10.14
CA TYR A 376 12.74 -5.59 9.83
C TYR A 376 12.38 -5.66 8.33
N TYR A 377 13.38 -5.72 7.47
CA TYR A 377 13.18 -5.80 6.01
C TYR A 377 13.12 -7.24 5.49
N ARG A 378 13.30 -8.22 6.33
CA ARG A 378 13.36 -9.61 5.94
C ARG A 378 12.02 -10.08 5.37
N GLY A 379 12.08 -10.82 4.25
CA GLY A 379 10.92 -11.25 3.48
C GLY A 379 10.48 -10.25 2.41
N ASN A 380 11.03 -9.04 2.39
CA ASN A 380 10.79 -8.09 1.31
C ASN A 380 11.61 -8.49 0.07
N VAL A 381 10.94 -8.62 -1.05
CA VAL A 381 11.54 -8.93 -2.35
C VAL A 381 11.34 -7.73 -3.26
N TYR A 382 12.44 -7.03 -3.54
CA TYR A 382 12.42 -5.92 -4.48
C TYR A 382 12.49 -6.45 -5.90
N MET A 383 11.61 -5.94 -6.76
CA MET A 383 11.48 -6.36 -8.16
C MET A 383 12.00 -5.27 -9.09
N LYS A 384 12.56 -5.69 -10.22
CA LYS A 384 12.94 -4.82 -11.35
C LYS A 384 12.34 -5.35 -12.64
N HIS A 385 12.27 -4.49 -13.66
CA HIS A 385 11.83 -4.92 -14.99
C HIS A 385 12.90 -5.81 -15.64
N ALA A 386 12.46 -6.89 -16.25
CA ALA A 386 13.33 -7.77 -17.01
C ALA A 386 13.80 -7.06 -18.30
N ILE A 387 15.08 -7.20 -18.61
CA ILE A 387 15.70 -6.68 -19.84
C ILE A 387 15.99 -7.88 -20.74
N GLY A 388 15.55 -7.82 -21.99
CA GLY A 388 15.80 -8.82 -23.01
C GLY A 388 17.24 -8.72 -23.57
N GLU A 389 17.59 -9.67 -24.42
CA GLU A 389 18.90 -9.72 -25.10
C GLU A 389 19.13 -8.49 -26.01
N ASP A 390 18.06 -7.89 -26.49
CA ASP A 390 18.05 -6.65 -27.28
C ASP A 390 18.25 -5.37 -26.45
N GLY A 391 18.42 -5.49 -25.13
CA GLY A 391 18.57 -4.37 -24.20
C GLY A 391 17.27 -3.62 -23.92
N LYS A 392 16.13 -4.12 -24.40
CA LYS A 392 14.81 -3.52 -24.13
C LYS A 392 14.09 -4.23 -23.01
N GLN A 393 13.14 -3.53 -22.38
CA GLN A 393 12.27 -4.14 -21.39
C GLN A 393 11.31 -5.12 -22.04
N VAL A 394 11.10 -6.26 -21.39
CA VAL A 394 10.28 -7.36 -21.90
C VAL A 394 8.82 -7.13 -21.49
N VAL A 395 7.93 -7.06 -22.48
CA VAL A 395 6.47 -7.05 -22.25
C VAL A 395 5.97 -8.49 -22.27
N VAL A 396 5.12 -8.84 -21.30
CA VAL A 396 4.48 -10.15 -21.22
C VAL A 396 3.45 -10.28 -22.34
N THR A 397 3.59 -11.32 -23.14
CA THR A 397 2.62 -11.69 -24.19
C THR A 397 1.80 -12.91 -23.71
N PRO A 398 0.67 -13.22 -24.35
CA PRO A 398 -0.11 -14.40 -24.01
C PRO A 398 0.68 -15.72 -23.96
N GLU A 399 1.72 -15.84 -24.76
CA GLU A 399 2.58 -17.04 -24.83
C GLU A 399 3.65 -17.09 -23.71
N THR A 400 3.97 -15.92 -23.12
CA THR A 400 5.03 -15.78 -22.11
C THR A 400 4.51 -15.63 -20.68
N ILE A 401 3.22 -15.86 -20.46
CA ILE A 401 2.62 -15.79 -19.11
C ILE A 401 3.32 -16.80 -18.20
N LYS A 402 3.77 -16.32 -17.03
CA LYS A 402 4.30 -17.17 -15.96
C LYS A 402 3.29 -17.32 -14.85
N TYR A 403 3.10 -18.54 -14.40
CA TYR A 403 2.24 -18.87 -13.29
C TYR A 403 3.04 -19.32 -12.08
N ASP A 404 2.66 -18.84 -10.91
CA ASP A 404 3.20 -19.27 -9.63
C ASP A 404 2.17 -20.17 -8.93
N THR A 405 2.63 -21.27 -8.36
CA THR A 405 1.80 -22.14 -7.54
C THR A 405 2.04 -21.79 -6.08
N LEU A 406 1.00 -21.30 -5.43
CA LEU A 406 1.03 -21.00 -4.01
C LEU A 406 1.10 -22.28 -3.17
N SER A 407 1.54 -22.16 -1.92
CA SER A 407 1.69 -23.32 -1.01
C SER A 407 0.39 -24.07 -0.73
N ASN A 408 -0.77 -23.45 -0.95
CA ASN A 408 -2.09 -24.11 -0.89
C ASN A 408 -2.50 -24.78 -2.22
N GLY A 409 -1.62 -24.82 -3.22
CA GLY A 409 -1.90 -25.39 -4.55
C GLY A 409 -2.66 -24.47 -5.51
N LYS A 410 -3.03 -23.25 -5.09
CA LYS A 410 -3.68 -22.28 -5.97
C LYS A 410 -2.68 -21.72 -6.98
N ILE A 411 -3.06 -21.70 -8.25
CA ILE A 411 -2.23 -21.16 -9.33
C ILE A 411 -2.66 -19.70 -9.59
N VAL A 412 -1.70 -18.80 -9.60
CA VAL A 412 -1.89 -17.37 -9.86
C VAL A 412 -0.94 -16.89 -10.95
N ALA A 413 -1.38 -15.96 -11.79
CA ALA A 413 -0.51 -15.35 -12.79
C ALA A 413 0.44 -14.36 -12.11
N ARG A 414 1.74 -14.45 -12.40
CA ARG A 414 2.74 -13.52 -11.87
C ARG A 414 2.54 -12.12 -12.45
N ASN A 415 2.41 -12.03 -13.75
CA ASN A 415 2.12 -10.81 -14.48
C ASN A 415 1.07 -11.11 -15.56
N LEU A 416 0.19 -10.17 -15.81
CA LEU A 416 -0.80 -10.27 -16.90
C LEU A 416 -0.15 -9.87 -18.24
N PRO A 417 -0.66 -10.37 -19.36
CA PRO A 417 -0.27 -9.89 -20.68
C PRO A 417 -0.41 -8.37 -20.81
N GLY A 418 0.56 -7.75 -21.46
CA GLY A 418 0.65 -6.30 -21.57
C GLY A 418 1.42 -5.61 -20.44
N ASN A 419 1.70 -6.29 -19.31
CA ASN A 419 2.55 -5.79 -18.25
C ASN A 419 4.03 -6.03 -18.58
N LEU A 420 4.92 -5.24 -18.01
CA LEU A 420 6.35 -5.51 -18.05
C LEU A 420 6.68 -6.74 -17.21
N ALA A 421 7.49 -7.63 -17.74
CA ALA A 421 8.01 -8.78 -16.99
C ALA A 421 8.89 -8.29 -15.84
N THR A 422 8.73 -8.88 -14.67
CA THR A 422 9.49 -8.53 -13.47
C THR A 422 10.36 -9.68 -13.01
N VAL A 423 11.54 -9.34 -12.48
CA VAL A 423 12.49 -10.26 -11.86
C VAL A 423 13.00 -9.68 -10.54
N PRO A 424 13.36 -10.51 -9.56
CA PRO A 424 13.96 -10.02 -8.33
C PRO A 424 15.25 -9.25 -8.60
N VAL A 425 15.50 -8.21 -7.80
CA VAL A 425 16.78 -7.47 -7.84
C VAL A 425 17.90 -8.38 -7.37
N ASP A 426 19.01 -8.39 -8.11
CA ASP A 426 20.20 -9.14 -7.73
C ASP A 426 20.98 -8.40 -6.63
N SER A 427 21.56 -9.16 -5.70
CA SER A 427 22.40 -8.63 -4.62
C SER A 427 23.64 -7.89 -5.12
N SER A 428 24.11 -8.17 -6.34
CA SER A 428 25.25 -7.50 -6.96
C SER A 428 24.97 -6.07 -7.44
N GLU A 429 23.70 -5.69 -7.61
CA GLU A 429 23.34 -4.39 -8.18
C GLU A 429 23.49 -3.25 -7.20
N THR A 430 22.98 -3.42 -5.98
CA THR A 430 23.12 -2.45 -4.89
C THR A 430 22.79 -3.07 -3.54
N TYR A 431 23.58 -2.77 -2.53
CA TYR A 431 23.30 -3.23 -1.16
C TYR A 431 22.04 -2.60 -0.56
N LEU A 432 21.60 -1.43 -1.03
CA LEU A 432 20.38 -0.75 -0.59
C LEU A 432 19.08 -1.35 -1.15
N ARG A 433 19.20 -2.14 -2.23
CA ARG A 433 18.06 -2.82 -2.88
C ARG A 433 18.25 -4.32 -2.87
N TYR A 434 18.91 -4.78 -1.90
CA TYR A 434 19.21 -6.17 -1.67
C TYR A 434 17.94 -6.97 -1.35
N ASN A 435 17.89 -8.19 -1.82
CA ASN A 435 16.77 -9.06 -1.50
C ASN A 435 16.94 -9.62 -0.08
N PHE A 436 16.19 -9.09 0.85
CA PHE A 436 16.30 -9.42 2.27
C PHE A 436 15.88 -10.84 2.64
N THR A 437 15.29 -11.62 1.73
CA THR A 437 15.05 -13.06 1.96
C THR A 437 16.35 -13.83 2.13
N HIS A 438 17.44 -13.35 1.51
CA HIS A 438 18.77 -13.95 1.59
C HIS A 438 19.67 -13.30 2.62
N SER A 439 19.16 -12.35 3.39
CA SER A 439 19.93 -11.69 4.45
C SER A 439 20.51 -12.69 5.44
N ASP A 440 21.80 -12.55 5.73
CA ASP A 440 22.47 -13.34 6.75
C ASP A 440 22.21 -12.87 8.17
N ASN A 441 21.67 -11.67 8.29
CA ASN A 441 21.39 -11.02 9.57
C ASN A 441 20.02 -11.46 10.10
N ARG A 442 19.97 -12.66 10.67
CA ARG A 442 18.75 -13.28 11.16
C ARG A 442 18.80 -13.36 12.68
N SER A 443 17.77 -12.80 13.33
CA SER A 443 17.61 -12.95 14.77
C SER A 443 17.00 -14.30 15.11
N TYR A 444 17.63 -15.04 16.00
CA TYR A 444 17.11 -16.32 16.52
C TYR A 444 15.91 -16.13 17.46
N ASN A 445 15.68 -14.91 17.92
CA ASN A 445 14.58 -14.57 18.83
C ASN A 445 13.25 -14.33 18.09
N ASP A 446 13.27 -14.15 16.77
CA ASP A 446 12.06 -13.82 15.99
C ASP A 446 11.15 -15.04 15.73
N GLY A 447 11.53 -16.23 16.17
CA GLY A 447 10.75 -17.45 15.99
C GLY A 447 10.65 -17.94 14.55
N ASP A 448 11.31 -17.28 13.60
CA ASP A 448 11.25 -17.59 12.18
C ASP A 448 11.84 -18.96 11.84
N LYS A 449 11.15 -19.67 10.95
CA LYS A 449 11.52 -20.97 10.44
C LYS A 449 12.95 -21.05 9.89
N ALA A 450 13.40 -20.02 9.17
CA ALA A 450 14.73 -19.98 8.59
C ALA A 450 15.81 -19.58 9.59
N SER A 451 15.51 -18.77 10.61
CA SER A 451 16.47 -18.39 11.68
C SER A 451 16.91 -19.61 12.48
N THR A 452 16.03 -20.59 12.64
CA THR A 452 16.33 -21.80 13.40
C THR A 452 17.30 -22.74 12.71
N ARG A 453 17.44 -22.63 11.40
CA ARG A 453 18.37 -23.45 10.61
C ARG A 453 19.82 -22.98 10.71
N LYS A 454 20.08 -21.74 11.13
CA LYS A 454 21.42 -21.16 11.23
C LYS A 454 22.17 -21.50 12.51
N PHE A 455 21.49 -21.99 13.54
CA PHE A 455 22.14 -22.46 14.75
C PHE A 455 22.76 -23.86 14.56
N ARG A 456 23.70 -23.97 13.65
CA ARG A 456 24.59 -25.11 13.53
C ARG A 456 25.82 -24.81 14.39
N ASN A 457 26.31 -25.81 15.12
CA ASN A 457 27.62 -25.71 15.73
C ASN A 457 28.65 -25.44 14.63
N GLN A 458 29.47 -24.43 14.78
CA GLN A 458 30.53 -24.09 13.81
C GLN A 458 31.45 -25.29 13.50
N ASN A 459 31.51 -26.29 14.38
CA ASN A 459 32.28 -27.52 14.20
C ASN A 459 31.66 -28.48 13.17
N ASP A 460 30.41 -28.30 12.77
CA ASP A 460 29.71 -29.20 11.85
C ASP A 460 29.76 -28.74 10.38
N LEU A 461 30.44 -27.63 10.11
CA LEU A 461 30.57 -27.06 8.76
C LEU A 461 31.45 -27.86 7.79
N GLY A 462 32.05 -28.99 8.20
CA GLY A 462 33.02 -29.73 7.40
C GLY A 462 32.69 -31.18 7.05
N SER A 463 31.64 -31.77 7.59
CA SER A 463 31.30 -33.17 7.34
C SER A 463 29.97 -33.34 6.60
N SER A 464 30.04 -33.79 5.37
CA SER A 464 28.88 -34.29 4.64
C SER A 464 28.34 -35.52 5.37
N GLY A 465 27.26 -35.36 6.16
CA GLY A 465 26.65 -36.42 6.92
C GLY A 465 26.48 -36.16 8.41
N SER A 466 26.87 -35.00 8.93
CA SER A 466 26.68 -34.67 10.34
C SER A 466 25.22 -34.40 10.66
N GLU A 467 24.74 -35.06 11.70
CA GLU A 467 23.44 -34.80 12.33
C GLU A 467 23.36 -33.32 12.71
N TYR A 468 22.31 -32.63 12.24
CA TYR A 468 22.03 -31.24 12.65
C TYR A 468 21.65 -31.22 14.12
N THR A 469 22.59 -30.86 14.98
CA THR A 469 22.27 -30.50 16.35
C THR A 469 21.75 -29.08 16.35
N ASN A 470 20.43 -28.95 16.43
CA ASN A 470 19.81 -27.65 16.64
C ASN A 470 20.01 -27.29 18.12
N SER A 471 20.83 -26.28 18.39
CA SER A 471 21.15 -25.83 19.75
C SER A 471 20.04 -25.04 20.42
N MET A 472 18.94 -24.80 19.72
CA MET A 472 17.79 -24.12 20.34
C MET A 472 17.01 -25.04 21.25
N TYR A 473 16.67 -24.53 22.42
CA TYR A 473 15.82 -25.20 23.39
C TYR A 473 14.50 -25.62 22.76
N ASN A 474 14.11 -26.88 22.91
CA ASN A 474 12.91 -27.51 22.33
C ASN A 474 12.86 -27.62 20.78
N ALA A 475 13.96 -27.45 20.08
CA ALA A 475 13.94 -27.78 18.67
C ALA A 475 13.74 -29.29 18.45
N PRO A 476 12.93 -29.72 17.48
CA PRO A 476 12.81 -31.12 17.12
C PRO A 476 14.20 -31.65 16.71
N LYS A 477 14.66 -32.70 17.36
CA LYS A 477 15.89 -33.36 16.94
C LYS A 477 15.62 -34.16 15.65
N PRO A 478 16.54 -34.10 14.65
CA PRO A 478 16.42 -34.92 13.48
C PRO A 478 16.41 -36.40 13.91
N LYS A 479 15.46 -37.14 13.38
CA LYS A 479 15.28 -38.56 13.68
C LYS A 479 16.24 -39.38 12.84
N LYS A 480 16.89 -40.36 13.44
CA LYS A 480 17.60 -41.39 12.67
C LYS A 480 16.57 -42.21 11.88
N PRO A 481 16.83 -42.48 10.60
CA PRO A 481 15.98 -43.41 9.84
C PRO A 481 15.80 -44.72 10.59
N GLY A 482 14.57 -45.17 10.76
CA GLY A 482 14.24 -46.44 11.42
C GLY A 482 13.87 -46.35 12.90
N THR A 483 13.77 -45.17 13.51
CA THR A 483 13.23 -45.01 14.88
C THR A 483 11.80 -44.49 14.83
N GLU A 484 10.83 -45.35 14.92
CA GLU A 484 9.42 -45.01 15.15
C GLU A 484 9.15 -44.88 16.63
N LEU A 485 8.61 -43.75 17.06
CA LEU A 485 8.05 -43.58 18.40
C LEU A 485 6.52 -43.59 18.28
N ASN A 486 5.87 -44.61 18.84
CA ASN A 486 4.42 -44.75 18.87
C ASN A 486 3.72 -44.82 17.51
N GLY A 487 4.34 -45.42 16.47
CA GLY A 487 3.68 -45.66 15.18
C GLY A 487 3.29 -44.42 14.41
N LYS A 488 3.82 -43.27 14.76
CA LYS A 488 3.67 -42.03 13.99
C LYS A 488 4.99 -41.64 13.38
N ASP A 489 4.99 -41.45 12.07
CA ASP A 489 6.09 -40.79 11.36
C ASP A 489 6.15 -39.34 11.85
N TYR A 490 7.14 -39.05 12.68
CA TYR A 490 7.46 -37.65 12.94
C TYR A 490 8.12 -37.08 11.70
N ASP A 491 7.72 -35.86 11.38
CA ASP A 491 8.29 -35.08 10.29
C ASP A 491 9.82 -35.17 10.32
N THR A 492 10.38 -35.84 9.34
CA THR A 492 11.83 -35.98 9.13
C THR A 492 12.44 -34.72 8.52
N SER A 493 11.60 -33.74 8.11
CA SER A 493 12.10 -32.43 7.70
C SER A 493 12.68 -31.72 8.94
N ASN A 494 13.84 -31.10 8.78
CA ASN A 494 14.42 -30.20 9.77
C ASN A 494 13.59 -28.90 9.90
N ASP A 495 12.38 -28.90 9.37
CA ASP A 495 11.49 -27.76 9.39
C ASP A 495 10.77 -27.68 10.73
N ARG A 496 10.77 -26.51 11.31
CA ARG A 496 9.97 -26.23 12.48
C ARG A 496 8.50 -26.19 12.15
N THR A 497 7.69 -26.45 13.17
CA THR A 497 6.24 -26.21 13.16
C THR A 497 5.87 -24.73 13.25
N SER A 498 6.84 -23.82 13.28
CA SER A 498 6.59 -22.38 13.25
C SER A 498 5.96 -21.98 11.91
N LEU A 499 4.88 -21.20 11.99
CA LEU A 499 4.23 -20.58 10.83
C LEU A 499 4.90 -19.27 10.39
N ILE A 500 5.92 -18.80 11.13
CA ILE A 500 6.59 -17.53 10.86
C ILE A 500 7.69 -17.76 9.83
N ASP A 501 7.49 -17.23 8.65
CA ASP A 501 8.46 -17.22 7.54
C ASP A 501 8.31 -15.95 6.67
N ASP A 502 9.03 -15.89 5.56
CA ASP A 502 9.01 -14.73 4.65
C ASP A 502 7.69 -14.57 3.88
N GLU A 503 6.81 -15.57 3.89
CA GLU A 503 5.51 -15.54 3.23
C GLU A 503 4.35 -15.20 4.18
N VAL A 504 4.64 -14.92 5.44
CA VAL A 504 3.62 -14.59 6.45
C VAL A 504 3.38 -13.09 6.47
N ARG A 505 2.13 -12.69 6.31
CA ARG A 505 1.71 -11.29 6.21
C ARG A 505 0.89 -10.86 7.43
N VAL A 506 1.03 -9.59 7.77
CA VAL A 506 0.27 -8.96 8.86
C VAL A 506 -1.15 -8.64 8.39
N PHE A 507 -2.10 -8.75 9.29
CA PHE A 507 -3.45 -8.21 9.15
C PHE A 507 -3.88 -7.49 10.43
N LYS A 508 -4.72 -6.48 10.30
CA LYS A 508 -5.05 -5.51 11.35
C LYS A 508 -6.57 -5.34 11.49
N GLY A 509 -7.02 -4.65 12.53
CA GLY A 509 -8.37 -4.12 12.70
C GLY A 509 -9.36 -5.03 13.42
N GLY A 510 -9.09 -6.34 13.48
CA GLY A 510 -10.05 -7.30 14.01
C GLY A 510 -11.28 -7.45 13.08
N SER A 511 -12.19 -8.35 13.42
CA SER A 511 -13.30 -8.72 12.55
C SER A 511 -14.57 -9.03 13.34
N TRP A 512 -15.68 -9.26 12.63
CA TRP A 512 -16.95 -9.73 13.19
C TRP A 512 -16.82 -11.01 14.06
N ARG A 513 -15.78 -11.83 13.83
CA ARG A 513 -15.51 -13.06 14.62
C ARG A 513 -14.68 -12.80 15.87
N ASP A 514 -14.07 -11.64 15.99
CA ASP A 514 -13.07 -11.33 17.01
C ASP A 514 -13.68 -10.57 18.17
N ARG A 515 -13.12 -10.76 19.36
CA ARG A 515 -13.52 -10.02 20.55
C ARG A 515 -12.89 -8.63 20.58
N ALA A 516 -13.42 -7.76 21.44
CA ALA A 516 -12.99 -6.37 21.65
C ALA A 516 -11.48 -6.16 21.81
N PHE A 517 -10.74 -7.16 22.27
CA PHE A 517 -9.28 -7.11 22.34
C PHE A 517 -8.62 -6.95 20.96
N TRP A 518 -9.17 -7.64 19.95
CA TRP A 518 -8.58 -7.69 18.60
C TRP A 518 -8.99 -6.52 17.70
N ILE A 519 -10.07 -5.80 18.04
CA ILE A 519 -10.48 -4.61 17.28
C ILE A 519 -9.70 -3.34 17.68
N ASP A 520 -8.78 -3.43 18.64
CA ASP A 520 -7.79 -2.37 18.89
C ASP A 520 -6.85 -2.30 17.68
N PRO A 521 -6.73 -1.14 17.00
CA PRO A 521 -5.84 -0.95 15.85
C PRO A 521 -4.38 -1.31 16.11
N ALA A 522 -3.95 -1.27 17.36
CA ALA A 522 -2.59 -1.63 17.73
C ALA A 522 -2.32 -3.14 17.66
N GLN A 523 -3.36 -3.98 17.71
CA GLN A 523 -3.16 -5.43 17.69
C GLN A 523 -2.66 -5.92 16.34
N ARG A 524 -1.68 -6.84 16.40
CA ARG A 524 -1.05 -7.44 15.22
C ARG A 524 -1.37 -8.92 15.18
N ARG A 525 -1.82 -9.38 14.04
CA ARG A 525 -2.00 -10.81 13.74
C ARG A 525 -1.39 -11.12 12.38
N TYR A 526 -1.19 -12.38 12.14
CA TYR A 526 -0.52 -12.82 10.93
C TYR A 526 -1.08 -14.14 10.42
N LEU A 527 -1.02 -14.30 9.11
CA LEU A 527 -1.30 -15.56 8.41
C LEU A 527 -0.40 -15.67 7.17
N PRO A 528 -0.15 -16.88 6.68
CA PRO A 528 0.50 -17.09 5.40
C PRO A 528 -0.25 -16.38 4.27
N GLN A 529 0.50 -15.73 3.35
CA GLN A 529 -0.05 -14.91 2.27
C GLN A 529 -1.01 -15.62 1.31
N TYR A 530 -1.00 -16.95 1.30
CA TYR A 530 -1.88 -17.78 0.46
C TYR A 530 -3.16 -18.24 1.17
N ILE A 531 -3.33 -17.95 2.44
CA ILE A 531 -4.53 -18.31 3.20
C ILE A 531 -5.62 -17.27 2.95
N ALA A 532 -6.83 -17.77 2.70
CA ALA A 532 -8.05 -16.99 2.61
C ALA A 532 -8.99 -17.35 3.77
N THR A 533 -9.75 -16.38 4.28
CA THR A 533 -10.66 -16.56 5.42
C THR A 533 -11.97 -15.82 5.18
N ASP A 534 -13.00 -16.13 5.97
CA ASP A 534 -14.29 -15.44 5.96
C ASP A 534 -14.32 -14.13 6.77
N TYR A 535 -13.16 -13.71 7.30
CA TYR A 535 -13.06 -12.57 8.18
C TYR A 535 -11.91 -11.61 7.84
N ILE A 536 -11.18 -11.87 6.77
CA ILE A 536 -10.11 -10.97 6.29
C ILE A 536 -10.45 -10.47 4.88
N GLY A 537 -10.50 -9.15 4.75
CA GLY A 537 -10.57 -8.39 3.52
C GLY A 537 -9.35 -7.50 3.34
N PHE A 538 -9.50 -6.36 2.69
CA PHE A 538 -8.42 -5.38 2.51
C PHE A 538 -8.97 -4.02 2.06
N ARG A 539 -8.15 -3.00 2.20
CA ARG A 539 -8.31 -1.67 1.56
C ARG A 539 -7.02 -1.23 0.91
N ASN A 540 -7.09 -0.32 -0.06
CA ASN A 540 -5.91 0.18 -0.74
C ASN A 540 -5.45 1.51 -0.13
N ALA A 541 -4.15 1.76 -0.32
CA ALA A 541 -3.53 3.05 -0.11
C ALA A 541 -2.80 3.49 -1.38
N MET A 542 -2.44 4.76 -1.45
CA MET A 542 -1.65 5.34 -2.53
C MET A 542 -0.70 6.39 -1.96
N SER A 543 0.55 6.34 -2.36
CA SER A 543 1.53 7.32 -1.89
C SER A 543 1.22 8.72 -2.42
N ARG A 544 1.41 9.74 -1.60
CA ARG A 544 1.35 11.11 -2.05
C ARG A 544 2.70 11.55 -2.59
N VAL A 545 2.70 12.10 -3.79
CA VAL A 545 3.88 12.70 -4.42
C VAL A 545 3.95 14.17 -4.08
N GLY A 546 5.04 14.59 -3.44
CA GLY A 546 5.27 15.96 -3.03
C GLY A 546 4.59 16.35 -1.72
N SER A 547 4.98 17.49 -1.19
CA SER A 547 4.36 18.07 0.00
C SER A 547 3.07 18.80 -0.37
N LYS A 548 2.16 18.96 0.60
CA LYS A 548 0.97 19.80 0.44
C LYS A 548 1.38 21.15 -0.10
N SER A 549 0.84 21.56 -1.25
CA SER A 549 1.06 22.91 -1.74
C SER A 549 0.57 23.89 -0.66
N LYS A 550 1.32 24.94 -0.39
CA LYS A 550 0.92 26.03 0.52
C LYS A 550 -0.33 26.71 -0.04
N THR A 551 -1.47 26.05 0.04
CA THR A 551 -2.75 26.72 -0.06
C THR A 551 -2.83 27.62 1.15
N ASN A 552 -2.86 28.94 0.93
CA ASN A 552 -3.09 29.93 1.96
C ASN A 552 -4.32 29.54 2.77
N HIS A 553 -4.12 28.84 3.88
CA HIS A 553 -5.12 28.82 4.93
C HIS A 553 -5.22 30.26 5.43
N ARG A 554 -6.14 31.04 4.87
CA ARG A 554 -6.67 32.20 5.57
C ARG A 554 -7.29 31.63 6.85
N THR A 555 -6.55 31.74 7.95
CA THR A 555 -7.16 31.60 9.28
C THR A 555 -8.40 32.48 9.28
N PRO A 556 -9.59 31.96 9.65
CA PRO A 556 -10.73 32.82 9.90
C PRO A 556 -10.28 33.84 10.93
N ARG A 557 -10.34 35.12 10.58
CA ARG A 557 -10.20 36.19 11.57
C ARG A 557 -11.41 36.05 12.48
N GLY A 558 -11.18 35.57 13.72
CA GLY A 558 -12.18 35.63 14.80
C GLY A 558 -12.60 37.06 15.11
#